data_da520fd97e366a919efe045edbe4b0ff
#
_entry.id   da520fd97e366a919efe045edbe4b0ff
#
_cell.length_a   1.000
_cell.length_b   1.000
_cell.length_c   1.000
_cell.angle_alpha   90.00
_cell.angle_beta   90.00
_cell.angle_gamma   90.00
#
_symmetry.space_group_name_H-M   'P 1'
#
loop_
_entity.id
_entity.type
_entity.pdbx_description
1 polymer ?
#
loop_
_entity_poly.entity_id
_entity_poly.type
_entity_poly.pdbx_seq_one_letter_code
_entity_poly.pdbx_strand_id
1 'polypeptide(L)'
;MECDIIFIPKEGDFMYMRELSTEEFNSFTDNFIYSSLYQTSEYGFVMNNQNYTSMFLGLIDNNKIVGASLILIEKVNMFKYAYAPKGFLIDYNDEYIVEEFTKHIKDYLGKKKIMAIKINPMIIRSSYDYTTNTINMNPSFDKQLDFLKELGYYHLGFNNMFESFKPRYEAIIDLNKPITTLFGNMNKNFKSKVKSADKSGVRIVKANDSELDYLYNQIKHKYPRDRKYFEDILKYFKKRDLVDYYYAKLDTNAYLINIQKKYQKQADICLKLNNKLFSNIGKNNNKLINTKIYEENKLNEFKNELVFATKLLREEPEGIVIASMLITKYNGEVNILMDGYNKDFKKINAKHLMTWKLIEKYSKEKYKRFNLGGMTNPNLNNEKYKGLNEFKLSFNARCVEYVGDLELVTNNTLYTLYRNSRPIRYMLNKKN
;
A
#
# COMPACT_ATOMS: atom_id res chain seq x y z
N MET A 1 -29.38 24.06 20.26
CA MET A 1 -29.53 24.87 19.03
C MET A 1 -28.30 25.77 18.96
N GLU A 2 -27.23 25.31 18.35
CA GLU A 2 -26.08 26.16 18.00
C GLU A 2 -26.43 26.84 16.68
N CYS A 3 -26.52 28.17 16.70
CA CYS A 3 -26.71 28.96 15.49
C CYS A 3 -25.45 28.80 14.62
N ASP A 4 -25.60 28.19 13.45
CA ASP A 4 -24.62 28.26 12.39
C ASP A 4 -24.46 29.74 12.01
N ILE A 5 -23.30 30.30 12.34
CA ILE A 5 -22.93 31.65 11.90
C ILE A 5 -22.66 31.52 10.40
N ILE A 6 -23.64 31.92 9.58
CA ILE A 6 -23.46 32.10 8.15
C ILE A 6 -22.44 33.22 7.97
N PHE A 7 -21.23 32.87 7.60
CA PHE A 7 -20.20 33.83 7.25
C PHE A 7 -20.57 34.49 5.91
N ILE A 8 -21.01 35.75 5.96
CA ILE A 8 -21.19 36.57 4.76
C ILE A 8 -19.83 37.24 4.51
N PRO A 9 -19.14 36.93 3.39
CA PRO A 9 -17.85 37.59 3.06
C PRO A 9 -18.06 39.11 2.92
N LYS A 10 -17.14 39.88 3.51
CA LYS A 10 -17.09 41.32 3.22
C LYS A 10 -16.65 41.52 1.76
N GLU A 11 -17.24 42.51 1.08
CA GLU A 11 -16.80 42.93 -0.25
C GLU A 11 -15.29 43.22 -0.22
N GLY A 12 -14.49 42.40 -0.94
CA GLY A 12 -13.05 42.53 -1.04
C GLY A 12 -12.22 41.28 -0.73
N ASP A 13 -12.74 40.29 -0.01
CA ASP A 13 -12.05 39.01 0.21
C ASP A 13 -12.45 38.01 -0.89
N PHE A 14 -11.61 37.87 -1.90
CA PHE A 14 -11.87 36.97 -3.05
C PHE A 14 -11.83 35.49 -2.69
N MET A 15 -11.16 35.09 -1.59
CA MET A 15 -11.06 33.70 -1.15
C MET A 15 -11.52 33.51 0.30
N TYR A 16 -12.18 32.36 0.58
CA TYR A 16 -12.56 31.98 1.93
C TYR A 16 -12.63 30.45 2.07
N MET A 17 -12.42 29.97 3.29
CA MET A 17 -12.51 28.53 3.60
C MET A 17 -13.83 28.18 4.28
N ARG A 18 -14.46 27.12 3.81
CA ARG A 18 -15.67 26.57 4.44
C ARG A 18 -15.69 25.05 4.43
N GLU A 19 -16.60 24.49 5.22
CA GLU A 19 -16.95 23.08 5.11
C GLU A 19 -17.71 22.84 3.81
N LEU A 20 -17.40 21.71 3.17
CA LEU A 20 -18.03 21.24 1.95
C LEU A 20 -19.03 20.13 2.29
N SER A 21 -20.12 20.04 1.54
CA SER A 21 -20.94 18.83 1.53
C SER A 21 -20.15 17.65 0.96
N THR A 22 -20.62 16.43 1.21
CA THR A 22 -20.02 15.21 0.63
C THR A 22 -20.00 15.26 -0.90
N GLU A 23 -21.06 15.77 -1.50
CA GLU A 23 -21.25 15.89 -2.95
C GLU A 23 -20.28 16.90 -3.55
N GLU A 24 -20.12 18.07 -2.93
CA GLU A 24 -19.17 19.09 -3.36
C GLU A 24 -17.74 18.57 -3.28
N PHE A 25 -17.39 17.94 -2.15
CA PHE A 25 -16.07 17.38 -1.94
C PHE A 25 -15.76 16.28 -2.95
N ASN A 26 -16.68 15.34 -3.18
CA ASN A 26 -16.50 14.27 -4.16
C ASN A 26 -16.40 14.83 -5.59
N SER A 27 -17.23 15.81 -5.95
CA SER A 27 -17.16 16.46 -7.26
C SER A 27 -15.79 17.09 -7.52
N PHE A 28 -15.19 17.72 -6.51
CA PHE A 28 -13.86 18.28 -6.62
C PHE A 28 -12.79 17.18 -6.69
N THR A 29 -12.79 16.22 -5.75
CA THR A 29 -11.72 15.22 -5.62
C THR A 29 -11.66 14.25 -6.77
N ASP A 30 -12.80 13.90 -7.38
CA ASP A 30 -12.87 13.00 -8.54
C ASP A 30 -12.25 13.61 -9.80
N ASN A 31 -12.26 14.94 -9.89
CA ASN A 31 -11.71 15.69 -11.02
C ASN A 31 -10.30 16.25 -10.75
N PHE A 32 -9.81 16.17 -9.50
CA PHE A 32 -8.50 16.70 -9.15
C PHE A 32 -7.40 15.70 -9.48
N ILE A 33 -6.46 16.10 -10.35
CA ILE A 33 -5.47 15.20 -10.97
C ILE A 33 -4.53 14.51 -9.97
N TYR A 34 -4.25 15.16 -8.83
CA TYR A 34 -3.37 14.64 -7.76
C TYR A 34 -4.14 14.07 -6.58
N SER A 35 -5.41 13.69 -6.77
CA SER A 35 -6.19 13.14 -5.68
C SER A 35 -5.77 11.71 -5.31
N SER A 36 -5.98 11.36 -4.07
CA SER A 36 -5.63 10.07 -3.47
C SER A 36 -6.85 9.43 -2.83
N LEU A 37 -6.92 8.11 -2.83
CA LEU A 37 -7.87 7.33 -2.05
C LEU A 37 -8.03 7.84 -0.60
N TYR A 38 -6.95 8.30 0.01
CA TYR A 38 -6.93 8.82 1.38
C TYR A 38 -7.54 10.22 1.53
N GLN A 39 -7.91 10.83 0.42
CA GLN A 39 -8.61 12.11 0.32
C GLN A 39 -9.99 11.92 -0.33
N THR A 40 -10.72 10.87 0.06
CA THR A 40 -12.10 10.60 -0.36
C THR A 40 -13.06 10.71 0.82
N SER A 41 -14.32 10.98 0.57
CA SER A 41 -15.36 11.01 1.61
C SER A 41 -15.52 9.64 2.26
N GLU A 42 -15.41 8.57 1.48
CA GLU A 42 -15.47 7.18 1.95
C GLU A 42 -14.39 6.90 3.00
N TYR A 43 -13.15 7.38 2.75
CA TYR A 43 -12.08 7.25 3.74
C TYR A 43 -12.38 8.04 5.01
N GLY A 44 -12.96 9.23 4.89
CA GLY A 44 -13.44 10.01 6.02
C GLY A 44 -14.46 9.23 6.87
N PHE A 45 -15.45 8.60 6.22
CA PHE A 45 -16.47 7.80 6.92
C PHE A 45 -15.88 6.56 7.61
N VAL A 46 -14.91 5.88 7.00
CA VAL A 46 -14.17 4.79 7.67
C VAL A 46 -13.47 5.30 8.91
N MET A 47 -12.78 6.44 8.80
CA MET A 47 -11.99 6.99 9.90
C MET A 47 -12.87 7.53 11.05
N ASN A 48 -14.11 7.95 10.79
CA ASN A 48 -15.07 8.30 11.85
C ASN A 48 -15.34 7.12 12.79
N ASN A 49 -15.32 5.89 12.28
CA ASN A 49 -15.44 4.67 13.09
C ASN A 49 -14.11 4.25 13.75
N GLN A 50 -13.03 4.98 13.52
CA GLN A 50 -11.69 4.74 14.08
C GLN A 50 -11.23 5.86 15.02
N ASN A 51 -12.17 6.45 15.76
CA ASN A 51 -11.96 7.53 16.74
C ASN A 51 -11.44 8.86 16.15
N TYR A 52 -11.63 9.09 14.84
CA TYR A 52 -11.42 10.39 14.22
C TYR A 52 -12.77 11.09 14.00
N THR A 53 -12.73 12.41 13.87
CA THR A 53 -13.83 13.20 13.31
C THR A 53 -13.37 13.70 11.95
N SER A 54 -14.05 13.31 10.87
CA SER A 54 -13.75 13.79 9.53
C SER A 54 -14.44 15.12 9.23
N MET A 55 -13.77 15.97 8.47
CA MET A 55 -14.26 17.26 7.99
C MET A 55 -13.76 17.46 6.56
N PHE A 56 -14.61 17.91 5.67
CA PHE A 56 -14.26 18.26 4.30
C PHE A 56 -14.16 19.78 4.19
N LEU A 57 -12.94 20.29 3.95
CA LEU A 57 -12.73 21.73 3.80
C LEU A 57 -12.42 22.09 2.35
N GLY A 58 -12.93 23.24 1.91
CA GLY A 58 -12.63 23.80 0.60
C GLY A 58 -12.25 25.27 0.68
N LEU A 59 -11.22 25.64 -0.06
CA LEU A 59 -10.89 27.04 -0.38
C LEU A 59 -11.73 27.45 -1.58
N ILE A 60 -12.51 28.50 -1.41
CA ILE A 60 -13.44 29.01 -2.41
C ILE A 60 -12.88 30.31 -2.97
N ASP A 61 -12.79 30.39 -4.28
CA ASP A 61 -12.50 31.60 -5.03
C ASP A 61 -13.62 31.82 -6.06
N ASN A 62 -14.25 33.00 -6.08
CA ASN A 62 -15.31 33.34 -7.03
C ASN A 62 -16.37 32.22 -7.17
N ASN A 63 -16.85 31.68 -6.04
CA ASN A 63 -17.80 30.55 -5.94
C ASN A 63 -17.30 29.21 -6.52
N LYS A 64 -16.01 29.07 -6.80
CA LYS A 64 -15.38 27.81 -7.26
C LYS A 64 -14.48 27.26 -6.20
N ILE A 65 -14.46 25.95 -6.03
CA ILE A 65 -13.51 25.26 -5.17
C ILE A 65 -12.15 25.22 -5.92
N VAL A 66 -11.13 25.92 -5.38
CA VAL A 66 -9.77 25.96 -5.94
C VAL A 66 -8.78 25.06 -5.20
N GLY A 67 -9.16 24.60 -4.02
CA GLY A 67 -8.42 23.61 -3.26
C GLY A 67 -9.33 22.96 -2.21
N ALA A 68 -9.05 21.72 -1.83
CA ALA A 68 -9.84 21.02 -0.84
C ALA A 68 -8.99 20.06 0.01
N SER A 69 -9.52 19.60 1.12
CA SER A 69 -8.92 18.51 1.90
C SER A 69 -9.91 17.81 2.81
N LEU A 70 -9.78 16.48 2.89
CA LEU A 70 -10.27 15.71 4.02
C LEU A 70 -9.35 15.95 5.20
N ILE A 71 -9.90 16.43 6.29
CA ILE A 71 -9.24 16.63 7.57
C ILE A 71 -9.74 15.60 8.57
N LEU A 72 -8.83 14.83 9.14
CA LEU A 72 -9.12 13.87 10.21
C LEU A 72 -8.68 14.49 11.54
N ILE A 73 -9.62 14.68 12.46
CA ILE A 73 -9.37 15.31 13.76
C ILE A 73 -9.36 14.22 14.82
N GLU A 74 -8.25 14.11 15.52
CA GLU A 74 -8.07 13.24 16.69
C GLU A 74 -8.10 14.06 17.97
N LYS A 75 -8.81 13.57 18.99
CA LYS A 75 -8.77 14.13 20.32
C LYS A 75 -7.70 13.44 21.16
N VAL A 76 -6.63 14.18 21.46
CA VAL A 76 -5.52 13.71 22.29
C VAL A 76 -5.66 14.33 23.68
N ASN A 77 -6.33 13.66 24.61
CA ASN A 77 -6.82 14.17 25.89
C ASN A 77 -7.74 15.40 25.71
N MET A 78 -7.29 16.59 26.22
CA MET A 78 -8.03 17.85 26.07
C MET A 78 -7.71 18.60 24.78
N PHE A 79 -6.72 18.15 24.00
CA PHE A 79 -6.27 18.83 22.79
C PHE A 79 -6.84 18.15 21.56
N LYS A 80 -7.01 18.93 20.48
CA LYS A 80 -7.37 18.43 19.15
C LYS A 80 -6.17 18.57 18.22
N TYR A 81 -5.87 17.50 17.50
CA TYR A 81 -4.83 17.46 16.50
C TYR A 81 -5.42 17.00 15.17
N ALA A 82 -5.06 17.63 14.07
CA ALA A 82 -5.57 17.31 12.75
C ALA A 82 -4.54 16.55 11.91
N TYR A 83 -5.03 15.75 10.97
CA TYR A 83 -4.22 15.05 9.98
C TYR A 83 -4.93 15.07 8.62
N ALA A 84 -4.22 15.45 7.56
CA ALA A 84 -4.67 15.36 6.18
C ALA A 84 -3.80 14.34 5.42
N PRO A 85 -4.23 13.05 5.37
CA PRO A 85 -3.46 11.99 4.72
C PRO A 85 -3.37 12.22 3.21
N LYS A 86 -2.14 12.29 2.65
CA LYS A 86 -1.89 12.59 1.23
C LYS A 86 -2.51 13.92 0.75
N GLY A 87 -2.87 14.81 1.69
CA GLY A 87 -3.40 16.15 1.42
C GLY A 87 -2.31 17.23 1.60
N PHE A 88 -2.56 18.47 1.22
CA PHE A 88 -3.85 18.96 0.71
C PHE A 88 -4.01 18.68 -0.78
N LEU A 89 -5.24 18.77 -1.27
CA LEU A 89 -5.55 18.71 -2.70
C LEU A 89 -5.49 20.13 -3.29
N ILE A 90 -4.30 20.60 -3.53
CA ILE A 90 -3.97 21.89 -4.16
C ILE A 90 -2.82 21.67 -5.15
N ASP A 91 -2.65 22.58 -6.10
CA ASP A 91 -1.44 22.59 -6.95
C ASP A 91 -0.26 23.20 -6.19
N TYR A 92 0.68 22.36 -5.77
CA TYR A 92 1.88 22.80 -5.06
C TYR A 92 2.91 23.56 -5.95
N ASN A 93 2.65 23.72 -7.24
CA ASN A 93 3.42 24.60 -8.12
C ASN A 93 2.82 26.02 -8.19
N ASP A 94 1.59 26.21 -7.75
CA ASP A 94 0.93 27.51 -7.67
C ASP A 94 1.15 28.11 -6.26
N GLU A 95 2.19 28.92 -6.13
CA GLU A 95 2.57 29.55 -4.85
C GLU A 95 1.42 30.36 -4.25
N TYR A 96 0.63 31.05 -5.07
CA TYR A 96 -0.50 31.86 -4.60
C TYR A 96 -1.59 30.99 -3.96
N ILE A 97 -1.96 29.89 -4.61
CA ILE A 97 -2.94 28.94 -4.04
C ILE A 97 -2.39 28.26 -2.76
N VAL A 98 -1.10 27.91 -2.74
CA VAL A 98 -0.47 27.30 -1.55
C VAL A 98 -0.47 28.28 -0.38
N GLU A 99 -0.15 29.55 -0.61
CA GLU A 99 -0.16 30.61 0.42
C GLU A 99 -1.57 30.86 0.96
N GLU A 100 -2.54 31.11 0.08
CA GLU A 100 -3.92 31.38 0.48
C GLU A 100 -4.57 30.17 1.18
N PHE A 101 -4.33 28.95 0.68
CA PHE A 101 -4.82 27.75 1.35
C PHE A 101 -4.22 27.61 2.75
N THR A 102 -2.91 27.85 2.89
CA THR A 102 -2.20 27.78 4.17
C THR A 102 -2.73 28.81 5.17
N LYS A 103 -2.91 30.06 4.76
CA LYS A 103 -3.45 31.13 5.58
C LYS A 103 -4.86 30.81 6.07
N HIS A 104 -5.74 30.44 5.16
CA HIS A 104 -7.14 30.16 5.45
C HIS A 104 -7.35 28.89 6.30
N ILE A 105 -6.61 27.81 6.04
CA ILE A 105 -6.72 26.60 6.86
C ILE A 105 -6.18 26.79 8.26
N LYS A 106 -5.08 27.55 8.41
CA LYS A 106 -4.50 27.90 9.71
C LYS A 106 -5.50 28.69 10.58
N ASP A 107 -6.13 29.70 10.00
CA ASP A 107 -7.15 30.51 10.67
C ASP A 107 -8.39 29.67 11.02
N TYR A 108 -8.91 28.89 10.06
CA TYR A 108 -10.10 28.06 10.25
C TYR A 108 -9.91 27.02 11.36
N LEU A 109 -8.82 26.25 11.32
CA LEU A 109 -8.52 25.26 12.35
C LEU A 109 -8.20 25.87 13.70
N GLY A 110 -7.52 27.03 13.72
CA GLY A 110 -7.23 27.78 14.94
C GLY A 110 -8.51 28.23 15.68
N LYS A 111 -9.50 28.75 14.95
CA LYS A 111 -10.85 29.08 15.47
C LYS A 111 -11.58 27.86 16.04
N LYS A 112 -11.39 26.68 15.46
CA LYS A 112 -11.95 25.41 15.98
C LYS A 112 -11.12 24.80 17.13
N LYS A 113 -10.13 25.54 17.67
CA LYS A 113 -9.23 25.12 18.76
C LYS A 113 -8.46 23.84 18.45
N ILE A 114 -8.09 23.64 17.20
CA ILE A 114 -7.17 22.60 16.77
C ILE A 114 -5.76 23.18 16.90
N MET A 115 -4.84 22.45 17.56
CA MET A 115 -3.51 22.99 17.88
C MET A 115 -2.54 22.96 16.71
N ALA A 116 -2.61 21.93 15.87
CA ALA A 116 -1.76 21.75 14.71
C ALA A 116 -2.39 20.77 13.73
N ILE A 117 -1.93 20.82 12.48
CA ILE A 117 -2.27 19.84 11.45
C ILE A 117 -0.99 19.23 10.87
N LYS A 118 -0.99 17.89 10.76
CA LYS A 118 0.00 17.15 10.00
C LYS A 118 -0.50 16.87 8.61
N ILE A 119 0.36 17.01 7.63
CA ILE A 119 0.10 16.65 6.24
C ILE A 119 1.24 15.80 5.69
N ASN A 120 0.98 15.01 4.68
CA ASN A 120 2.01 14.32 3.88
C ASN A 120 1.63 14.35 2.40
N PRO A 121 1.78 15.53 1.77
CA PRO A 121 1.31 15.76 0.41
C PRO A 121 2.02 14.87 -0.60
N MET A 122 1.39 14.70 -1.76
CA MET A 122 1.93 13.88 -2.85
C MET A 122 3.02 14.61 -3.67
N ILE A 123 3.81 15.47 -3.02
CA ILE A 123 4.98 16.11 -3.63
C ILE A 123 6.06 15.05 -3.78
N ILE A 124 6.36 14.69 -5.03
CA ILE A 124 7.41 13.73 -5.35
C ILE A 124 8.76 14.43 -5.22
N ARG A 125 9.71 13.82 -4.49
CA ARG A 125 11.10 14.23 -4.46
C ARG A 125 11.89 13.59 -5.58
N SER A 126 11.77 12.26 -5.70
CA SER A 126 12.45 11.49 -6.72
C SER A 126 11.68 10.22 -7.09
N SER A 127 12.01 9.66 -8.24
CA SER A 127 11.61 8.29 -8.59
C SER A 127 12.79 7.53 -9.15
N TYR A 128 12.97 6.28 -8.68
CA TYR A 128 14.03 5.39 -9.12
C TYR A 128 13.43 4.24 -9.95
N ASP A 129 13.93 4.10 -11.19
CA ASP A 129 13.62 2.99 -12.10
C ASP A 129 14.77 1.98 -12.10
N TYR A 130 14.50 0.79 -11.55
CA TYR A 130 15.49 -0.28 -11.43
C TYR A 130 15.85 -0.96 -12.76
N THR A 131 15.02 -0.82 -13.79
CA THR A 131 15.30 -1.40 -15.12
C THR A 131 16.36 -0.61 -15.86
N THR A 132 16.22 0.72 -15.81
CA THR A 132 17.13 1.66 -16.48
C THR A 132 18.25 2.14 -15.57
N ASN A 133 18.17 1.82 -14.28
CA ASN A 133 19.08 2.32 -13.22
C ASN A 133 19.14 3.86 -13.19
N THR A 134 17.98 4.51 -13.39
CA THR A 134 17.89 5.98 -13.46
C THR A 134 17.13 6.54 -12.27
N ILE A 135 17.63 7.69 -11.77
CA ILE A 135 16.94 8.52 -10.78
C ILE A 135 16.39 9.73 -11.50
N ASN A 136 15.08 9.93 -11.42
CA ASN A 136 14.43 11.14 -11.89
C ASN A 136 14.12 12.02 -10.67
N MET A 137 14.83 13.12 -10.54
CA MET A 137 14.59 14.13 -9.51
C MET A 137 13.48 15.08 -9.96
N ASN A 138 12.64 15.51 -9.02
CA ASN A 138 11.70 16.61 -9.27
C ASN A 138 12.48 17.94 -9.20
N PRO A 139 12.61 18.69 -10.29
CA PRO A 139 13.39 19.93 -10.31
C PRO A 139 12.78 21.05 -9.45
N SER A 140 11.48 21.00 -9.17
CA SER A 140 10.78 21.98 -8.33
C SER A 140 10.75 21.61 -6.84
N PHE A 141 11.30 20.44 -6.45
CA PHE A 141 11.12 19.90 -5.10
C PHE A 141 11.66 20.82 -4.00
N ASP A 142 12.90 21.28 -4.14
CA ASP A 142 13.52 22.11 -3.11
C ASP A 142 12.79 23.46 -2.98
N LYS A 143 12.41 24.08 -4.10
CA LYS A 143 11.60 25.30 -4.11
C LYS A 143 10.25 25.10 -3.42
N GLN A 144 9.54 24.03 -3.72
CA GLN A 144 8.25 23.68 -3.09
C GLN A 144 8.40 23.46 -1.57
N LEU A 145 9.43 22.74 -1.15
CA LEU A 145 9.67 22.47 0.27
C LEU A 145 10.08 23.72 1.03
N ASP A 146 10.94 24.55 0.46
CA ASP A 146 11.41 25.78 1.12
C ASP A 146 10.27 26.81 1.21
N PHE A 147 9.45 26.94 0.18
CA PHE A 147 8.25 27.77 0.23
C PHE A 147 7.27 27.32 1.33
N LEU A 148 7.03 26.02 1.48
CA LEU A 148 6.21 25.51 2.59
C LEU A 148 6.82 25.84 3.96
N LYS A 149 8.16 25.78 4.12
CA LYS A 149 8.81 26.19 5.38
C LYS A 149 8.64 27.68 5.66
N GLU A 150 8.74 28.54 4.64
CA GLU A 150 8.51 29.99 4.74
C GLU A 150 7.08 30.29 5.21
N LEU A 151 6.09 29.49 4.77
CA LEU A 151 4.70 29.57 5.23
C LEU A 151 4.47 29.00 6.64
N GLY A 152 5.53 28.51 7.29
CA GLY A 152 5.51 28.06 8.68
C GLY A 152 5.28 26.55 8.87
N TYR A 153 5.44 25.75 7.83
CA TYR A 153 5.44 24.28 7.99
C TYR A 153 6.78 23.78 8.54
N TYR A 154 6.71 22.90 9.51
CA TYR A 154 7.86 22.16 10.03
C TYR A 154 7.98 20.84 9.30
N HIS A 155 9.05 20.63 8.56
CA HIS A 155 9.34 19.33 7.95
C HIS A 155 9.82 18.35 9.02
N LEU A 156 9.15 17.20 9.17
CA LEU A 156 9.44 16.23 10.25
C LEU A 156 10.57 15.24 9.92
N GLY A 157 11.35 15.56 8.91
CA GLY A 157 12.52 14.79 8.48
C GLY A 157 12.20 13.80 7.35
N PHE A 158 13.28 13.33 6.73
CA PHE A 158 13.21 12.37 5.63
C PHE A 158 13.25 10.94 6.18
N ASN A 159 12.11 10.46 6.64
CA ASN A 159 11.94 9.12 7.18
C ASN A 159 12.32 8.04 6.16
N ASN A 160 13.04 7.02 6.61
CA ASN A 160 13.54 5.96 5.73
C ASN A 160 12.75 4.65 5.83
N MET A 161 11.94 4.51 6.87
CA MET A 161 11.17 3.32 7.18
C MET A 161 9.66 3.65 7.22
N PHE A 162 8.92 2.98 8.11
CA PHE A 162 7.48 3.19 8.32
C PHE A 162 7.22 4.01 9.60
N GLU A 163 8.00 5.07 9.81
CA GLU A 163 7.84 5.96 10.96
C GLU A 163 6.61 6.86 10.83
N SER A 164 6.23 7.18 9.60
CA SER A 164 5.04 7.99 9.28
C SER A 164 3.80 7.13 9.14
N PHE A 165 2.63 7.71 9.39
CA PHE A 165 1.34 7.03 9.21
C PHE A 165 1.11 6.61 7.75
N LYS A 166 1.60 7.37 6.79
CA LYS A 166 1.69 7.00 5.38
C LYS A 166 3.15 6.87 4.97
N PRO A 167 3.51 5.81 4.25
CA PRO A 167 4.90 5.58 3.86
C PRO A 167 5.38 6.68 2.92
N ARG A 168 6.64 7.07 3.11
CA ARG A 168 7.32 8.06 2.27
C ARG A 168 7.78 7.46 0.93
N TYR A 169 8.02 6.16 0.89
CA TYR A 169 8.38 5.42 -0.32
C TYR A 169 7.24 4.49 -0.74
N GLU A 170 6.90 4.50 -2.01
CA GLU A 170 5.89 3.61 -2.60
C GLU A 170 6.42 2.95 -3.87
N ALA A 171 6.00 1.70 -4.10
CA ALA A 171 6.35 0.93 -5.28
C ALA A 171 5.22 1.01 -6.31
N ILE A 172 5.44 1.70 -7.43
CA ILE A 172 4.41 2.00 -8.42
C ILE A 172 4.78 1.42 -9.79
N ILE A 173 3.86 0.69 -10.40
CA ILE A 173 3.96 0.15 -11.76
C ILE A 173 3.13 1.04 -12.70
N ASP A 174 3.73 1.47 -13.80
CA ASP A 174 3.05 2.15 -14.89
C ASP A 174 2.34 1.11 -15.78
N LEU A 175 1.01 1.15 -15.80
CA LEU A 175 0.18 0.21 -16.56
C LEU A 175 -0.08 0.64 -18.02
N ASN A 176 0.42 1.80 -18.45
CA ASN A 176 0.28 2.26 -19.85
C ASN A 176 1.17 1.45 -20.83
N LYS A 177 1.95 0.50 -20.33
CA LYS A 177 2.82 -0.38 -21.12
C LYS A 177 2.07 -1.67 -21.51
N PRO A 178 2.39 -2.27 -22.67
CA PRO A 178 1.85 -3.58 -23.06
C PRO A 178 2.13 -4.65 -21.98
N ILE A 179 1.17 -5.56 -21.75
CA ILE A 179 1.28 -6.63 -20.75
C ILE A 179 2.52 -7.51 -20.96
N THR A 180 2.85 -7.78 -22.22
CA THR A 180 4.06 -8.54 -22.59
C THR A 180 5.33 -7.84 -22.13
N THR A 181 5.39 -6.51 -22.24
CA THR A 181 6.49 -5.68 -21.74
C THR A 181 6.54 -5.68 -20.22
N LEU A 182 5.39 -5.51 -19.55
CA LEU A 182 5.31 -5.57 -18.09
C LEU A 182 5.82 -6.90 -17.56
N PHE A 183 5.37 -8.03 -18.14
CA PHE A 183 5.88 -9.35 -17.77
C PHE A 183 7.35 -9.56 -18.13
N GLY A 184 7.76 -9.09 -19.33
CA GLY A 184 9.13 -9.18 -19.82
C GLY A 184 10.15 -8.52 -18.89
N ASN A 185 9.81 -7.37 -18.32
CA ASN A 185 10.68 -6.58 -17.45
C ASN A 185 10.73 -7.07 -15.99
N MET A 186 9.85 -8.00 -15.59
CA MET A 186 9.92 -8.60 -14.26
C MET A 186 11.22 -9.39 -14.05
N ASN A 187 11.69 -9.44 -12.82
CA ASN A 187 12.83 -10.28 -12.42
C ASN A 187 12.61 -11.74 -12.82
N LYS A 188 13.65 -12.37 -13.40
CA LYS A 188 13.60 -13.73 -13.94
C LYS A 188 13.12 -14.77 -12.90
N ASN A 189 13.63 -14.69 -11.67
CA ASN A 189 13.24 -15.60 -10.59
C ASN A 189 11.76 -15.42 -10.22
N PHE A 190 11.25 -14.19 -10.25
CA PHE A 190 9.85 -13.91 -9.96
C PHE A 190 8.92 -14.37 -11.09
N LYS A 191 9.31 -14.21 -12.35
CA LYS A 191 8.58 -14.83 -13.47
C LYS A 191 8.45 -16.35 -13.30
N SER A 192 9.52 -17.01 -12.84
CA SER A 192 9.49 -18.44 -12.53
C SER A 192 8.54 -18.78 -11.40
N LYS A 193 8.50 -17.97 -10.31
CA LYS A 193 7.57 -18.15 -9.18
C LYS A 193 6.11 -17.99 -9.62
N VAL A 194 5.80 -16.98 -10.45
CA VAL A 194 4.45 -16.78 -11.01
C VAL A 194 4.01 -17.99 -11.82
N LYS A 195 4.86 -18.46 -12.76
CA LYS A 195 4.58 -19.65 -13.59
C LYS A 195 4.45 -20.93 -12.75
N SER A 196 5.26 -21.07 -11.71
CA SER A 196 5.20 -22.23 -10.81
C SER A 196 3.90 -22.26 -10.01
N ALA A 197 3.47 -21.13 -9.48
CA ALA A 197 2.22 -21.02 -8.73
C ALA A 197 1.00 -21.37 -9.61
N ASP A 198 0.97 -20.83 -10.83
CA ASP A 198 -0.08 -21.10 -11.81
C ASP A 198 -0.18 -22.60 -12.13
N LYS A 199 0.96 -23.26 -12.38
CA LYS A 199 1.03 -24.72 -12.60
C LYS A 199 0.67 -25.55 -11.38
N SER A 200 0.76 -24.97 -10.18
CA SER A 200 0.40 -25.67 -8.92
C SER A 200 -1.10 -25.68 -8.64
N GLY A 201 -1.93 -25.13 -9.53
CA GLY A 201 -3.37 -25.13 -9.36
C GLY A 201 -3.90 -23.96 -8.51
N VAL A 202 -3.13 -22.88 -8.37
CA VAL A 202 -3.59 -21.65 -7.70
C VAL A 202 -4.55 -20.89 -8.61
N ARG A 203 -5.73 -20.58 -8.11
CA ARG A 203 -6.76 -19.77 -8.80
C ARG A 203 -7.04 -18.49 -8.03
N ILE A 204 -7.19 -17.38 -8.76
CA ILE A 204 -7.54 -16.09 -8.17
C ILE A 204 -9.04 -15.88 -8.31
N VAL A 205 -9.70 -15.67 -7.18
CA VAL A 205 -11.16 -15.55 -7.07
C VAL A 205 -11.50 -14.17 -6.52
N LYS A 206 -12.50 -13.51 -7.12
CA LYS A 206 -13.09 -12.29 -6.53
C LYS A 206 -13.97 -12.72 -5.36
N ALA A 207 -13.68 -12.20 -4.18
CA ALA A 207 -14.32 -12.57 -2.94
C ALA A 207 -15.62 -11.79 -2.70
N ASN A 208 -16.51 -12.37 -1.91
CA ASN A 208 -17.67 -11.70 -1.34
C ASN A 208 -17.33 -11.10 0.04
N ASP A 209 -18.15 -10.19 0.54
CA ASP A 209 -17.94 -9.53 1.84
C ASP A 209 -17.96 -10.50 3.01
N SER A 210 -18.80 -11.54 2.93
CA SER A 210 -18.87 -12.62 3.92
C SER A 210 -17.57 -13.42 4.06
N GLU A 211 -16.68 -13.35 3.07
CA GLU A 211 -15.41 -14.08 3.04
C GLU A 211 -14.23 -13.26 3.60
N LEU A 212 -14.49 -12.12 4.24
CA LEU A 212 -13.46 -11.22 4.81
C LEU A 212 -12.53 -11.94 5.80
N ASP A 213 -13.00 -13.01 6.44
CA ASP A 213 -12.21 -13.79 7.37
C ASP A 213 -10.97 -14.43 6.74
N TYR A 214 -10.98 -14.71 5.44
CA TYR A 214 -9.78 -15.18 4.73
C TYR A 214 -8.64 -14.15 4.78
N LEU A 215 -8.97 -12.86 4.62
CA LEU A 215 -7.97 -11.81 4.76
C LEU A 215 -7.61 -11.58 6.23
N TYR A 216 -8.63 -11.39 7.09
CA TYR A 216 -8.41 -11.00 8.48
C TYR A 216 -7.56 -12.00 9.25
N ASN A 217 -7.82 -13.31 9.09
CA ASN A 217 -7.04 -14.36 9.73
C ASN A 217 -5.56 -14.38 9.29
N GLN A 218 -5.25 -13.95 8.07
CA GLN A 218 -3.88 -13.88 7.55
C GLN A 218 -3.13 -12.62 8.00
N ILE A 219 -3.83 -11.56 8.44
CA ILE A 219 -3.22 -10.26 8.76
C ILE A 219 -3.31 -9.85 10.23
N LYS A 220 -4.25 -10.37 11.01
CA LYS A 220 -4.53 -9.97 12.41
C LYS A 220 -3.29 -9.95 13.32
N HIS A 221 -2.27 -10.75 13.01
CA HIS A 221 -1.02 -10.80 13.76
C HIS A 221 0.02 -9.75 13.32
N LYS A 222 -0.22 -9.08 12.19
CA LYS A 222 0.73 -8.10 11.61
C LYS A 222 0.30 -6.66 11.84
N TYR A 223 -1.00 -6.41 11.93
CA TYR A 223 -1.57 -5.07 11.95
C TYR A 223 -2.53 -4.90 13.13
N PRO A 224 -2.35 -3.83 13.91
CA PRO A 224 -3.20 -3.55 15.08
C PRO A 224 -4.56 -2.92 14.66
N ARG A 225 -5.15 -3.38 13.55
CA ARG A 225 -6.48 -2.95 13.12
C ARG A 225 -7.46 -4.07 13.35
N ASP A 226 -8.63 -3.72 13.89
CA ASP A 226 -9.72 -4.65 14.11
C ASP A 226 -10.41 -5.05 12.79
N ARG A 227 -11.21 -6.09 12.85
CA ARG A 227 -12.00 -6.58 11.72
C ARG A 227 -12.97 -5.52 11.19
N LYS A 228 -13.51 -4.70 12.10
CA LYS A 228 -14.46 -3.62 11.82
C LYS A 228 -13.90 -2.59 10.83
N TYR A 229 -12.61 -2.26 10.91
CA TYR A 229 -11.97 -1.37 9.94
C TYR A 229 -12.12 -1.87 8.49
N PHE A 230 -11.91 -3.17 8.28
CA PHE A 230 -12.01 -3.74 6.92
C PHE A 230 -13.46 -3.90 6.47
N GLU A 231 -14.40 -4.19 7.38
CA GLU A 231 -15.83 -4.17 7.10
C GLU A 231 -16.29 -2.78 6.65
N ASP A 232 -15.83 -1.73 7.33
CA ASP A 232 -16.17 -0.36 6.98
C ASP A 232 -15.54 0.05 5.62
N ILE A 233 -14.32 -0.39 5.30
CA ILE A 233 -13.74 -0.20 3.97
C ILE A 233 -14.65 -0.84 2.91
N LEU A 234 -15.04 -2.10 3.07
CA LEU A 234 -15.94 -2.75 2.11
C LEU A 234 -17.28 -2.02 2.03
N LYS A 235 -17.90 -1.68 3.17
CA LYS A 235 -19.20 -1.01 3.26
C LYS A 235 -19.24 0.34 2.53
N TYR A 236 -18.24 1.20 2.77
CA TYR A 236 -18.27 2.57 2.24
C TYR A 236 -17.73 2.63 0.81
N PHE A 237 -16.61 1.95 0.53
CA PHE A 237 -15.95 2.03 -0.77
C PHE A 237 -16.67 1.27 -1.89
N LYS A 238 -17.41 0.21 -1.59
CA LYS A 238 -18.22 -0.50 -2.60
C LYS A 238 -19.33 0.33 -3.21
N LYS A 239 -19.87 1.30 -2.47
CA LYS A 239 -20.96 2.18 -2.97
C LYS A 239 -20.57 2.93 -4.24
N ARG A 240 -19.27 3.19 -4.42
CA ARG A 240 -18.71 3.88 -5.59
C ARG A 240 -17.75 3.00 -6.40
N ASP A 241 -17.79 1.69 -6.22
CA ASP A 241 -16.90 0.72 -6.86
C ASP A 241 -15.40 1.03 -6.65
N LEU A 242 -15.03 1.54 -5.47
CA LEU A 242 -13.65 1.92 -5.13
C LEU A 242 -12.85 0.78 -4.50
N VAL A 243 -13.43 -0.39 -4.29
CA VAL A 243 -12.78 -1.52 -3.64
C VAL A 243 -13.12 -2.84 -4.30
N ASP A 244 -12.11 -3.68 -4.46
CA ASP A 244 -12.25 -5.10 -4.80
C ASP A 244 -11.52 -5.95 -3.76
N TYR A 245 -12.07 -7.12 -3.48
CA TYR A 245 -11.45 -8.10 -2.61
C TYR A 245 -11.23 -9.40 -3.36
N TYR A 246 -10.02 -9.98 -3.22
CA TYR A 246 -9.62 -11.22 -3.89
C TYR A 246 -8.94 -12.17 -2.92
N TYR A 247 -9.08 -13.48 -3.20
CA TYR A 247 -8.25 -14.49 -2.58
C TYR A 247 -7.66 -15.46 -3.62
N ALA A 248 -6.56 -16.09 -3.25
CA ALA A 248 -5.93 -17.16 -4.00
C ALA A 248 -6.31 -18.51 -3.35
N LYS A 249 -7.06 -19.33 -4.05
CA LYS A 249 -7.46 -20.69 -3.65
C LYS A 249 -6.54 -21.70 -4.33
N LEU A 250 -5.97 -22.60 -3.56
CA LEU A 250 -5.22 -23.74 -4.05
C LEU A 250 -6.21 -24.89 -4.33
N ASP A 251 -6.28 -25.34 -5.56
CA ASP A 251 -6.91 -26.58 -5.95
C ASP A 251 -6.01 -27.74 -5.51
N THR A 252 -6.39 -28.44 -4.46
CA THR A 252 -5.56 -29.46 -3.81
C THR A 252 -5.39 -30.70 -4.67
N ASN A 253 -6.34 -31.02 -5.55
CA ASN A 253 -6.23 -32.12 -6.50
C ASN A 253 -5.25 -31.75 -7.61
N ALA A 254 -5.39 -30.56 -8.20
CA ALA A 254 -4.43 -30.08 -9.21
C ALA A 254 -3.01 -29.96 -8.64
N TYR A 255 -2.88 -29.55 -7.38
CA TYR A 255 -1.61 -29.49 -6.67
C TYR A 255 -0.97 -30.88 -6.55
N LEU A 256 -1.72 -31.89 -6.07
CA LEU A 256 -1.25 -33.27 -5.97
C LEU A 256 -0.76 -33.80 -7.32
N ILE A 257 -1.57 -33.64 -8.37
CA ILE A 257 -1.20 -34.08 -9.74
C ILE A 257 0.10 -33.40 -10.22
N ASN A 258 0.27 -32.12 -9.95
CA ASN A 258 1.48 -31.40 -10.31
C ASN A 258 2.72 -31.92 -9.56
N ILE A 259 2.58 -32.22 -8.27
CA ILE A 259 3.69 -32.77 -7.46
C ILE A 259 4.02 -34.20 -7.90
N GLN A 260 3.04 -35.05 -8.22
CA GLN A 260 3.26 -36.38 -8.79
C GLN A 260 4.09 -36.31 -10.07
N LYS A 261 3.74 -35.39 -10.99
CA LYS A 261 4.49 -35.19 -12.23
C LYS A 261 5.95 -34.74 -11.98
N LYS A 262 6.16 -33.85 -10.98
CA LYS A 262 7.52 -33.40 -10.60
C LYS A 262 8.34 -34.54 -10.01
N TYR A 263 7.73 -35.33 -9.11
CA TYR A 263 8.36 -36.47 -8.48
C TYR A 263 8.78 -37.50 -9.52
N GLN A 264 7.88 -37.89 -10.43
CA GLN A 264 8.18 -38.86 -11.49
C GLN A 264 9.33 -38.38 -12.40
N LYS A 265 9.24 -37.13 -12.85
CA LYS A 265 10.34 -36.54 -13.67
C LYS A 265 11.68 -36.54 -12.94
N GLN A 266 11.70 -36.28 -11.65
CA GLN A 266 12.91 -36.29 -10.83
C GLN A 266 13.44 -37.71 -10.62
N ALA A 267 12.56 -38.70 -10.43
CA ALA A 267 12.92 -40.10 -10.34
C ALA A 267 13.61 -40.60 -11.64
N ASP A 268 13.06 -40.22 -12.80
CA ASP A 268 13.64 -40.55 -14.11
C ASP A 268 15.04 -39.93 -14.27
N ILE A 269 15.28 -38.71 -13.76
CA ILE A 269 16.60 -38.08 -13.77
C ILE A 269 17.58 -38.88 -12.88
N CYS A 270 17.18 -39.26 -11.68
CA CYS A 270 18.03 -40.07 -10.80
C CYS A 270 18.34 -41.44 -11.39
N LEU A 271 17.36 -42.09 -12.03
CA LEU A 271 17.56 -43.36 -12.71
C LEU A 271 18.61 -43.25 -13.86
N LYS A 272 18.48 -42.22 -14.70
CA LYS A 272 19.46 -41.95 -15.78
C LYS A 272 20.88 -41.70 -15.24
N LEU A 273 21.00 -40.97 -14.11
CA LEU A 273 22.30 -40.73 -13.48
C LEU A 273 22.91 -42.03 -12.91
N ASN A 274 22.08 -42.89 -12.30
CA ASN A 274 22.52 -44.19 -11.84
C ASN A 274 23.04 -45.06 -12.98
N ASN A 275 22.28 -45.19 -14.08
CA ASN A 275 22.69 -45.95 -15.25
C ASN A 275 24.01 -45.41 -15.84
N LYS A 276 24.19 -44.10 -15.88
CA LYS A 276 25.41 -43.46 -16.35
C LYS A 276 26.62 -43.75 -15.45
N LEU A 277 26.41 -43.81 -14.12
CA LEU A 277 27.46 -44.20 -13.18
C LEU A 277 27.87 -45.65 -13.37
N PHE A 278 26.90 -46.57 -13.57
CA PHE A 278 27.18 -47.96 -13.84
C PHE A 278 27.98 -48.16 -15.13
N SER A 279 27.69 -47.42 -16.20
CA SER A 279 28.44 -47.49 -17.47
C SER A 279 29.83 -46.88 -17.42
N ASN A 280 30.15 -46.09 -16.38
CA ASN A 280 31.43 -45.42 -16.20
C ASN A 280 32.32 -46.00 -15.08
N ILE A 281 32.09 -47.24 -14.71
CA ILE A 281 32.89 -47.91 -13.69
C ILE A 281 34.38 -47.87 -14.07
N GLY A 282 35.25 -47.48 -13.13
CA GLY A 282 36.70 -47.35 -13.39
C GLY A 282 37.20 -45.97 -13.86
N LYS A 283 36.29 -44.99 -14.05
CA LYS A 283 36.67 -43.59 -14.40
C LYS A 283 36.50 -42.68 -13.18
N ASN A 284 37.18 -41.52 -13.23
CA ASN A 284 36.93 -40.48 -12.17
C ASN A 284 35.53 -39.88 -12.34
N ASN A 285 34.63 -40.24 -11.46
CA ASN A 285 33.19 -39.87 -11.51
C ASN A 285 32.79 -38.85 -10.42
N ASN A 286 33.72 -38.17 -9.74
CA ASN A 286 33.42 -37.28 -8.63
C ASN A 286 32.34 -36.24 -8.98
N LYS A 287 32.42 -35.61 -10.16
CA LYS A 287 31.41 -34.65 -10.62
C LYS A 287 30.02 -35.27 -10.79
N LEU A 288 29.97 -36.49 -11.33
CA LEU A 288 28.73 -37.23 -11.59
C LEU A 288 28.10 -37.68 -10.26
N ILE A 289 28.90 -38.10 -9.28
CA ILE A 289 28.49 -38.49 -7.94
C ILE A 289 27.88 -37.28 -7.23
N ASN A 290 28.56 -36.13 -7.23
CA ASN A 290 28.01 -34.89 -6.63
C ASN A 290 26.68 -34.46 -7.26
N THR A 291 26.58 -34.60 -8.60
CA THR A 291 25.30 -34.30 -9.30
C THR A 291 24.21 -35.28 -8.89
N LYS A 292 24.52 -36.58 -8.72
CA LYS A 292 23.58 -37.60 -8.26
C LYS A 292 23.09 -37.26 -6.86
N ILE A 293 23.96 -36.96 -5.91
CA ILE A 293 23.62 -36.60 -4.54
C ILE A 293 22.65 -35.38 -4.52
N TYR A 294 22.94 -34.35 -5.32
CA TYR A 294 22.09 -33.19 -5.46
C TYR A 294 20.69 -33.54 -5.99
N GLU A 295 20.61 -34.36 -7.04
CA GLU A 295 19.31 -34.74 -7.64
C GLU A 295 18.52 -35.73 -6.76
N GLU A 296 19.18 -36.61 -5.99
CA GLU A 296 18.54 -37.46 -4.98
C GLU A 296 17.97 -36.66 -3.81
N ASN A 297 18.69 -35.64 -3.32
CA ASN A 297 18.16 -34.72 -2.30
C ASN A 297 16.88 -34.04 -2.79
N LYS A 298 16.86 -33.60 -4.03
CA LYS A 298 15.70 -32.99 -4.66
C LYS A 298 14.54 -33.99 -4.86
N LEU A 299 14.83 -35.27 -5.16
CA LEU A 299 13.83 -36.33 -5.20
C LEU A 299 13.19 -36.54 -3.83
N ASN A 300 13.99 -36.54 -2.75
CA ASN A 300 13.48 -36.63 -1.39
C ASN A 300 12.61 -35.43 -1.00
N GLU A 301 12.96 -34.22 -1.43
CA GLU A 301 12.11 -33.04 -1.25
C GLU A 301 10.73 -33.24 -1.90
N PHE A 302 10.68 -33.68 -3.17
CA PHE A 302 9.42 -33.97 -3.86
C PHE A 302 8.63 -35.13 -3.23
N LYS A 303 9.31 -36.14 -2.69
CA LYS A 303 8.66 -37.21 -1.94
C LYS A 303 7.92 -36.68 -0.70
N ASN A 304 8.59 -35.81 0.08
CA ASN A 304 7.97 -35.18 1.24
C ASN A 304 6.81 -34.26 0.85
N GLU A 305 6.98 -33.50 -0.24
CA GLU A 305 5.92 -32.65 -0.79
C GLU A 305 4.71 -33.47 -1.29
N LEU A 306 4.95 -34.67 -1.85
CA LEU A 306 3.91 -35.59 -2.28
C LEU A 306 3.08 -36.11 -1.10
N VAL A 307 3.76 -36.49 0.00
CA VAL A 307 3.09 -36.90 1.24
C VAL A 307 2.22 -35.76 1.78
N PHE A 308 2.76 -34.55 1.82
CA PHE A 308 2.02 -33.35 2.24
C PHE A 308 0.81 -33.09 1.32
N ALA A 309 0.97 -33.12 0.00
CA ALA A 309 -0.11 -32.88 -0.96
C ALA A 309 -1.22 -33.94 -0.86
N THR A 310 -0.87 -35.22 -0.61
CA THR A 310 -1.84 -36.29 -0.41
C THR A 310 -2.67 -36.09 0.85
N LYS A 311 -2.00 -35.70 1.96
CA LYS A 311 -2.67 -35.37 3.20
C LYS A 311 -3.61 -34.18 3.02
N LEU A 312 -3.09 -33.11 2.39
CA LEU A 312 -3.84 -31.87 2.14
C LEU A 312 -5.11 -32.13 1.32
N LEU A 313 -5.04 -32.93 0.26
CA LEU A 313 -6.23 -33.28 -0.54
C LEU A 313 -7.30 -34.00 0.30
N ARG A 314 -6.90 -34.81 1.28
CA ARG A 314 -7.82 -35.50 2.17
C ARG A 314 -8.50 -34.56 3.15
N GLU A 315 -7.74 -33.59 3.68
CA GLU A 315 -8.23 -32.62 4.68
C GLU A 315 -9.04 -31.50 4.03
N GLU A 316 -8.66 -31.07 2.83
CA GLU A 316 -9.22 -29.91 2.10
C GLU A 316 -9.58 -30.30 0.65
N PRO A 317 -10.55 -31.22 0.43
CA PRO A 317 -10.89 -31.72 -0.92
C PRO A 317 -11.42 -30.63 -1.84
N GLU A 318 -12.08 -29.62 -1.29
CA GLU A 318 -12.61 -28.47 -2.04
C GLU A 318 -11.55 -27.37 -2.30
N GLY A 319 -10.32 -27.59 -1.82
CA GLY A 319 -9.24 -26.63 -1.90
C GLY A 319 -9.21 -25.63 -0.73
N ILE A 320 -8.08 -24.93 -0.57
CA ILE A 320 -7.81 -24.05 0.57
C ILE A 320 -7.39 -22.65 0.12
N VAL A 321 -7.84 -21.62 0.86
CA VAL A 321 -7.42 -20.22 0.64
C VAL A 321 -6.04 -19.95 1.26
N ILE A 322 -5.06 -19.61 0.43
CA ILE A 322 -3.65 -19.49 0.83
C ILE A 322 -3.08 -18.07 0.73
N ALA A 323 -3.77 -17.14 0.08
CA ALA A 323 -3.44 -15.71 0.09
C ALA A 323 -4.69 -14.87 -0.14
N SER A 324 -4.67 -13.60 0.29
CA SER A 324 -5.78 -12.66 0.12
C SER A 324 -5.26 -11.25 -0.10
N MET A 325 -6.00 -10.43 -0.88
CA MET A 325 -5.69 -9.03 -1.14
C MET A 325 -6.94 -8.17 -1.18
N LEU A 326 -6.90 -7.07 -0.47
CA LEU A 326 -7.87 -5.98 -0.56
C LEU A 326 -7.28 -4.89 -1.44
N ILE A 327 -7.96 -4.60 -2.54
CA ILE A 327 -7.54 -3.68 -3.58
C ILE A 327 -8.44 -2.46 -3.54
N THR A 328 -7.88 -1.28 -3.66
CA THR A 328 -8.65 -0.04 -3.82
C THR A 328 -8.33 0.60 -5.17
N LYS A 329 -9.33 1.29 -5.72
CA LYS A 329 -9.31 1.88 -7.05
C LYS A 329 -9.73 3.33 -6.94
N TYR A 330 -8.89 4.27 -7.35
CA TYR A 330 -9.26 5.68 -7.35
C TYR A 330 -8.39 6.47 -8.32
N ASN A 331 -9.00 7.38 -9.06
CA ASN A 331 -8.32 8.31 -9.98
C ASN A 331 -7.29 7.63 -10.90
N GLY A 332 -7.70 6.52 -11.52
CA GLY A 332 -6.84 5.76 -12.44
C GLY A 332 -5.69 4.99 -11.77
N GLU A 333 -5.63 4.98 -10.44
CA GLU A 333 -4.68 4.19 -9.67
C GLU A 333 -5.38 3.02 -8.96
N VAL A 334 -4.72 1.87 -8.99
CA VAL A 334 -5.08 0.68 -8.23
C VAL A 334 -4.06 0.49 -7.12
N ASN A 335 -4.51 0.34 -5.89
CA ASN A 335 -3.64 0.16 -4.72
C ASN A 335 -3.88 -1.19 -4.05
N ILE A 336 -2.82 -1.89 -3.68
CA ILE A 336 -2.90 -2.95 -2.68
C ILE A 336 -3.01 -2.30 -1.30
N LEU A 337 -4.24 -2.17 -0.80
CA LEU A 337 -4.48 -1.60 0.53
C LEU A 337 -3.98 -2.54 1.62
N MET A 338 -4.24 -3.84 1.46
CA MET A 338 -3.83 -4.86 2.42
C MET A 338 -3.64 -6.20 1.72
N ASP A 339 -2.65 -6.96 2.14
CA ASP A 339 -2.42 -8.32 1.69
C ASP A 339 -2.05 -9.27 2.84
N GLY A 340 -2.47 -10.52 2.72
CA GLY A 340 -2.12 -11.60 3.62
C GLY A 340 -1.78 -12.89 2.87
N TYR A 341 -1.11 -13.82 3.54
CA TYR A 341 -0.91 -15.17 3.03
C TYR A 341 -0.71 -16.15 4.19
N ASN A 342 -1.10 -17.40 3.97
CA ASN A 342 -0.82 -18.50 4.89
C ASN A 342 0.66 -18.90 4.77
N LYS A 343 1.40 -18.83 5.88
CA LYS A 343 2.86 -19.07 5.92
C LYS A 343 3.22 -20.51 5.55
N ASP A 344 2.34 -21.48 5.84
CA ASP A 344 2.58 -22.91 5.55
C ASP A 344 2.67 -23.17 4.04
N PHE A 345 2.00 -22.32 3.24
CA PHE A 345 1.98 -22.39 1.78
C PHE A 345 2.93 -21.38 1.10
N LYS A 346 3.88 -20.80 1.83
CA LYS A 346 4.82 -19.79 1.30
C LYS A 346 5.55 -20.26 0.03
N LYS A 347 5.93 -21.55 -0.02
CA LYS A 347 6.66 -22.16 -1.16
C LYS A 347 5.84 -22.18 -2.46
N ILE A 348 4.51 -22.15 -2.39
CA ILE A 348 3.62 -22.16 -3.56
C ILE A 348 3.65 -20.81 -4.31
N ASN A 349 4.09 -19.74 -3.66
CA ASN A 349 4.20 -18.40 -4.26
C ASN A 349 2.86 -17.80 -4.75
N ALA A 350 1.74 -18.15 -4.12
CA ALA A 350 0.41 -17.69 -4.51
C ALA A 350 0.29 -16.16 -4.58
N LYS A 351 0.91 -15.44 -3.63
CA LYS A 351 0.93 -13.98 -3.61
C LYS A 351 1.59 -13.39 -4.88
N HIS A 352 2.63 -14.04 -5.43
CA HIS A 352 3.29 -13.59 -6.66
C HIS A 352 2.36 -13.71 -7.87
N LEU A 353 1.69 -14.86 -7.99
CA LEU A 353 0.71 -15.08 -9.06
C LEU A 353 -0.47 -14.13 -8.93
N MET A 354 -1.00 -13.95 -7.73
CA MET A 354 -2.13 -13.07 -7.46
C MET A 354 -1.82 -11.63 -7.84
N THR A 355 -0.68 -11.11 -7.40
CA THR A 355 -0.25 -9.74 -7.76
C THR A 355 -0.12 -9.60 -9.28
N TRP A 356 0.51 -10.56 -9.97
CA TRP A 356 0.64 -10.52 -11.42
C TRP A 356 -0.73 -10.56 -12.12
N LYS A 357 -1.63 -11.46 -11.72
CA LYS A 357 -2.98 -11.56 -12.32
C LYS A 357 -3.81 -10.28 -12.13
N LEU A 358 -3.64 -9.60 -10.99
CA LEU A 358 -4.29 -8.31 -10.76
C LEU A 358 -3.67 -7.19 -11.59
N ILE A 359 -2.34 -7.15 -11.76
CA ILE A 359 -1.68 -6.23 -12.69
C ILE A 359 -2.21 -6.43 -14.12
N GLU A 360 -2.30 -7.68 -14.56
CA GLU A 360 -2.82 -8.04 -15.88
C GLU A 360 -4.29 -7.61 -16.06
N LYS A 361 -5.13 -7.86 -15.04
CA LYS A 361 -6.54 -7.48 -15.03
C LYS A 361 -6.71 -5.97 -15.15
N TYR A 362 -6.11 -5.20 -14.25
CA TYR A 362 -6.32 -3.75 -14.19
C TYR A 362 -5.63 -2.99 -15.33
N SER A 363 -4.56 -3.54 -15.92
CA SER A 363 -4.01 -3.02 -17.19
C SER A 363 -5.02 -3.16 -18.34
N LYS A 364 -5.74 -4.30 -18.44
CA LYS A 364 -6.82 -4.51 -19.43
C LYS A 364 -8.00 -3.56 -19.20
N GLU A 365 -8.28 -3.21 -17.96
CA GLU A 365 -9.33 -2.27 -17.55
C GLU A 365 -8.92 -0.80 -17.69
N LYS A 366 -7.73 -0.52 -18.29
CA LYS A 366 -7.25 0.83 -18.59
C LYS A 366 -6.90 1.70 -17.37
N TYR A 367 -6.63 1.09 -16.21
CA TYR A 367 -6.01 1.82 -15.12
C TYR A 367 -4.59 2.26 -15.53
N LYS A 368 -4.16 3.42 -15.02
CA LYS A 368 -2.88 4.04 -15.40
C LYS A 368 -1.72 3.54 -14.52
N ARG A 369 -1.99 3.26 -13.25
CA ARG A 369 -0.96 2.90 -12.26
C ARG A 369 -1.44 1.75 -11.37
N PHE A 370 -0.49 0.88 -11.01
CA PHE A 370 -0.68 -0.14 -9.98
C PHE A 370 0.31 0.10 -8.85
N ASN A 371 -0.19 0.53 -7.69
CA ASN A 371 0.59 0.83 -6.51
C ASN A 371 0.64 -0.40 -5.59
N LEU A 372 1.82 -0.98 -5.45
CA LEU A 372 2.08 -2.12 -4.57
C LEU A 372 2.14 -1.71 -3.08
N GLY A 373 1.93 -0.44 -2.79
CA GLY A 373 1.94 0.15 -1.46
C GLY A 373 3.33 0.50 -0.94
N GLY A 374 3.39 0.90 0.32
CA GLY A 374 4.59 1.42 0.97
C GLY A 374 5.77 0.46 1.00
N MET A 375 6.96 1.02 0.86
CA MET A 375 8.23 0.33 1.04
C MET A 375 9.17 1.18 1.92
N THR A 376 10.28 0.62 2.33
CA THR A 376 11.34 1.37 2.99
C THR A 376 12.32 1.91 1.97
N ASN A 377 13.19 2.85 2.37
CA ASN A 377 14.27 3.30 1.50
C ASN A 377 15.08 2.08 1.00
N PRO A 378 15.07 1.81 -0.32
CA PRO A 378 15.70 0.60 -0.86
C PRO A 378 17.23 0.65 -0.82
N ASN A 379 17.82 1.83 -0.66
CA ASN A 379 19.28 2.00 -0.57
C ASN A 379 19.82 1.71 0.83
N LEU A 380 18.94 1.53 1.83
CA LEU A 380 19.34 1.13 3.17
C LEU A 380 19.33 -0.40 3.29
N ASN A 381 20.44 -0.94 3.74
CA ASN A 381 20.54 -2.37 4.04
C ASN A 381 19.78 -2.68 5.35
N ASN A 382 18.49 -2.98 5.22
CA ASN A 382 17.63 -3.33 6.34
C ASN A 382 17.07 -4.75 6.16
N GLU A 383 17.64 -5.71 6.85
CA GLU A 383 17.28 -7.14 6.75
C GLU A 383 15.79 -7.38 7.07
N LYS A 384 15.20 -6.62 7.99
CA LYS A 384 13.79 -6.79 8.39
C LYS A 384 12.82 -6.54 7.21
N TYR A 385 13.12 -5.57 6.34
CA TYR A 385 12.24 -5.16 5.24
C TYR A 385 12.76 -5.53 3.85
N LYS A 386 13.95 -6.14 3.76
CA LYS A 386 14.57 -6.57 2.50
C LYS A 386 13.62 -7.39 1.63
N GLY A 387 13.02 -8.44 2.18
CA GLY A 387 12.09 -9.28 1.44
C GLY A 387 10.81 -8.56 0.98
N LEU A 388 10.37 -7.50 1.70
CA LEU A 388 9.26 -6.66 1.27
C LEU A 388 9.65 -5.82 0.05
N ASN A 389 10.79 -5.15 0.12
CA ASN A 389 11.29 -4.33 -0.99
C ASN A 389 11.58 -5.18 -2.23
N GLU A 390 12.29 -6.31 -2.07
CA GLU A 390 12.57 -7.25 -3.16
C GLU A 390 11.29 -7.76 -3.83
N PHE A 391 10.27 -8.11 -3.03
CA PHE A 391 8.97 -8.53 -3.58
C PHE A 391 8.38 -7.46 -4.48
N LYS A 392 8.31 -6.20 -4.02
CA LYS A 392 7.69 -5.11 -4.77
C LYS A 392 8.50 -4.71 -6.01
N LEU A 393 9.81 -4.56 -5.87
CA LEU A 393 10.70 -4.17 -6.96
C LEU A 393 10.83 -5.25 -8.05
N SER A 394 10.61 -6.52 -7.70
CA SER A 394 10.68 -7.63 -8.65
C SER A 394 9.60 -7.61 -9.75
N PHE A 395 8.51 -6.88 -9.54
CA PHE A 395 7.49 -6.59 -10.57
C PHE A 395 7.88 -5.44 -11.49
N ASN A 396 9.12 -4.96 -11.40
CA ASN A 396 9.61 -3.78 -12.12
C ASN A 396 8.87 -2.50 -11.73
N ALA A 397 8.47 -2.40 -10.45
CA ALA A 397 7.91 -1.18 -9.92
C ALA A 397 9.00 -0.12 -9.76
N ARG A 398 8.65 1.14 -10.04
CA ARG A 398 9.48 2.28 -9.68
C ARG A 398 9.32 2.57 -8.20
N CYS A 399 10.42 2.90 -7.53
CA CYS A 399 10.38 3.44 -6.18
C CYS A 399 10.12 4.95 -6.28
N VAL A 400 8.96 5.40 -5.79
CA VAL A 400 8.62 6.82 -5.72
C VAL A 400 8.85 7.31 -4.30
N GLU A 401 9.65 8.36 -4.17
CA GLU A 401 9.96 9.03 -2.91
C GLU A 401 9.17 10.34 -2.81
N TYR A 402 8.39 10.49 -1.73
CA TYR A 402 7.62 11.70 -1.45
C TYR A 402 8.34 12.60 -0.45
N VAL A 403 7.86 13.83 -0.30
CA VAL A 403 8.39 14.83 0.64
C VAL A 403 8.39 14.32 2.10
N GLY A 404 7.42 13.51 2.47
CA GLY A 404 7.24 13.05 3.86
C GLY A 404 6.25 13.89 4.64
N ASP A 405 6.37 13.87 5.97
CA ASP A 405 5.43 14.55 6.85
C ASP A 405 5.85 16.02 7.09
N LEU A 406 4.86 16.91 7.02
CA LEU A 406 4.98 18.31 7.43
C LEU A 406 3.93 18.60 8.51
N GLU A 407 4.25 19.51 9.42
CA GLU A 407 3.36 19.97 10.49
C GLU A 407 3.19 21.49 10.43
N LEU A 408 1.94 21.95 10.46
CA LEU A 408 1.60 23.38 10.57
C LEU A 408 0.92 23.61 11.91
N VAL A 409 1.49 24.52 12.71
CA VAL A 409 0.88 24.96 13.98
C VAL A 409 -0.23 25.94 13.67
N THR A 410 -1.44 25.62 14.10
CA THR A 410 -2.65 26.45 13.86
C THR A 410 -3.06 27.25 15.08
N ASN A 411 -2.64 26.83 16.30
CA ASN A 411 -2.85 27.56 17.54
C ASN A 411 -1.62 27.43 18.44
N ASN A 412 -0.78 28.46 18.46
CA ASN A 412 0.49 28.47 19.18
C ASN A 412 0.34 28.24 20.69
N THR A 413 -0.69 28.83 21.32
CA THR A 413 -0.94 28.69 22.75
C THR A 413 -1.25 27.25 23.11
N LEU A 414 -2.18 26.62 22.40
CA LEU A 414 -2.57 25.22 22.65
C LEU A 414 -1.41 24.26 22.33
N TYR A 415 -0.65 24.55 21.28
CA TYR A 415 0.50 23.72 20.90
C TYR A 415 1.62 23.79 21.94
N THR A 416 1.91 24.97 22.48
CA THR A 416 2.89 25.14 23.55
C THR A 416 2.45 24.42 24.83
N LEU A 417 1.19 24.56 25.23
CA LEU A 417 0.62 23.82 26.37
C LEU A 417 0.71 22.30 26.19
N TYR A 418 0.40 21.81 25.00
CA TYR A 418 0.53 20.39 24.66
C TYR A 418 1.98 19.91 24.76
N ARG A 419 2.93 20.64 24.20
CA ARG A 419 4.37 20.27 24.26
C ARG A 419 4.87 20.22 25.71
N ASN A 420 4.52 21.19 26.52
CA ASN A 420 4.93 21.28 27.92
C ASN A 420 4.27 20.18 28.78
N SER A 421 3.11 19.67 28.39
CA SER A 421 2.42 18.55 29.10
C SER A 421 3.03 17.16 28.79
N ARG A 422 3.85 17.00 27.75
CA ARG A 422 4.47 15.71 27.37
C ARG A 422 5.36 15.09 28.44
N PRO A 423 6.27 15.83 29.12
CA PRO A 423 7.12 15.27 30.17
C PRO A 423 6.32 14.70 31.33
N ILE A 424 5.25 15.39 31.74
CA ILE A 424 4.37 14.98 32.86
C ILE A 424 3.67 13.66 32.52
N ARG A 425 3.25 13.45 31.26
CA ARG A 425 2.61 12.21 30.80
C ARG A 425 3.57 11.03 30.77
N TYR A 426 4.82 11.25 30.35
CA TYR A 426 5.83 10.21 30.34
C TYR A 426 6.12 9.70 31.76
N MET A 427 6.06 10.58 32.75
CA MET A 427 6.20 10.20 34.17
C MET A 427 4.97 9.47 34.70
N LEU A 428 3.75 9.83 34.29
CA LEU A 428 2.50 9.19 34.72
C LEU A 428 2.33 7.78 34.09
N ASN A 429 2.69 7.61 32.82
CA ASN A 429 2.61 6.31 32.14
C ASN A 429 3.72 5.32 32.56
N LYS A 430 4.77 5.76 33.24
CA LYS A 430 5.77 4.86 33.86
C LYS A 430 5.36 4.34 35.25
N LYS A 431 4.26 4.85 35.82
CA LYS A 431 3.76 4.43 37.16
C LYS A 431 2.56 3.46 37.08
N ASN A 432 2.07 3.15 35.89
CA ASN A 432 1.11 2.07 35.60
C ASN A 432 1.78 1.01 34.71
#